data_3b853f638cc5be08cd86884f4505c213
#
_entry.id   3b853f638cc5be08cd86884f4505c213
#
_cell.length_a   1.000
_cell.length_b   1.000
_cell.length_c   1.000
_cell.angle_alpha   90.00
_cell.angle_beta   90.00
_cell.angle_gamma   90.00
#
_symmetry.space_group_name_H-M   'P 1'
#
loop_
_entity.id
_entity.type
_entity.pdbx_description
1 polymer ?
#
loop_
_entity_poly.entity_id
_entity_poly.type
_entity_poly.pdbx_seq_one_letter_code
_entity_poly.pdbx_strand_id
1 'polypeptide(L)'
;MKYALITGASSGCGYEYARLLAAKGYNLLIVSNEEAIHDKAQMLREDYPIEVRSLVMDLGRQDAARELYTYCAEQGLEIEVLVNNAGVYHDRDFVNDSEAFNLLIMNLHMITPAMLIYYFAQDMAKRGKGYVLNMCSITANIAVQRLSTYGATKAFLQNFSRSVYIELKDKGVIVTNVTPGAINTGLYNIRPWL
;
A
#
# COMPACT_ATOMS: atom_id res chain seq x y z
N MET A 1 1.60 -21.13 5.84
CA MET A 1 1.22 -20.70 4.48
C MET A 1 1.61 -19.25 4.32
N LYS A 2 2.11 -18.87 3.15
CA LYS A 2 2.64 -17.52 2.90
C LYS A 2 1.56 -16.60 2.38
N TYR A 3 1.47 -15.43 2.94
CA TYR A 3 0.51 -14.41 2.56
C TYR A 3 1.16 -13.21 1.88
N ALA A 4 0.42 -12.62 0.97
CA ALA A 4 0.63 -11.26 0.50
C ALA A 4 -0.41 -10.34 1.16
N LEU A 5 0.05 -9.26 1.77
CA LEU A 5 -0.77 -8.19 2.32
C LEU A 5 -0.81 -7.03 1.33
N ILE A 6 -1.99 -6.66 0.88
CA ILE A 6 -2.19 -5.56 -0.07
C ILE A 6 -3.13 -4.51 0.52
N THR A 7 -2.66 -3.29 0.66
CA THR A 7 -3.46 -2.17 1.13
C THR A 7 -4.09 -1.40 -0.03
N GLY A 8 -5.33 -0.90 0.15
CA GLY A 8 -6.08 -0.21 -0.89
C GLY A 8 -6.47 -1.12 -2.06
N ALA A 9 -6.90 -2.35 -1.76
CA ALA A 9 -7.16 -3.38 -2.75
C ALA A 9 -8.64 -3.50 -3.17
N SER A 10 -9.51 -2.56 -2.81
CA SER A 10 -10.90 -2.52 -3.26
C SER A 10 -11.06 -2.19 -4.75
N SER A 11 -10.04 -1.54 -5.34
CA SER A 11 -10.08 -1.11 -6.74
C SER A 11 -8.68 -0.85 -7.31
N GLY A 12 -8.62 -0.50 -8.59
CA GLY A 12 -7.42 0.01 -9.27
C GLY A 12 -6.18 -0.87 -9.14
N CYS A 13 -5.02 -0.23 -8.96
CA CYS A 13 -3.74 -0.95 -8.89
C CYS A 13 -3.68 -1.95 -7.75
N GLY A 14 -4.28 -1.65 -6.59
CA GLY A 14 -4.28 -2.56 -5.45
C GLY A 14 -4.99 -3.87 -5.76
N TYR A 15 -6.14 -3.82 -6.42
CA TYR A 15 -6.84 -5.01 -6.86
C TYR A 15 -6.07 -5.80 -7.92
N GLU A 16 -5.43 -5.11 -8.87
CA GLU A 16 -4.60 -5.79 -9.87
C GLU A 16 -3.36 -6.46 -9.25
N TYR A 17 -2.72 -5.85 -8.24
CA TYR A 17 -1.67 -6.53 -7.47
C TYR A 17 -2.21 -7.77 -6.76
N ALA A 18 -3.41 -7.70 -6.19
CA ALA A 18 -4.04 -8.85 -5.55
C ALA A 18 -4.24 -9.99 -6.57
N ARG A 19 -4.76 -9.70 -7.77
CA ARG A 19 -4.93 -10.70 -8.85
C ARG A 19 -3.60 -11.32 -9.29
N LEU A 20 -2.57 -10.50 -9.49
CA LEU A 20 -1.24 -10.98 -9.89
C LEU A 20 -0.59 -11.88 -8.85
N LEU A 21 -0.75 -11.56 -7.55
CA LEU A 21 -0.20 -12.36 -6.46
C LEU A 21 -1.02 -13.64 -6.24
N ALA A 22 -2.34 -13.57 -6.40
CA ALA A 22 -3.22 -14.74 -6.43
C ALA A 22 -2.81 -15.75 -7.53
N ALA A 23 -2.58 -15.25 -8.74
CA ALA A 23 -2.13 -16.07 -9.88
C ALA A 23 -0.74 -16.71 -9.63
N LYS A 24 0.07 -16.14 -8.73
CA LYS A 24 1.35 -16.72 -8.28
C LYS A 24 1.20 -17.69 -7.10
N GLY A 25 -0.03 -17.97 -6.66
CA GLY A 25 -0.33 -18.91 -5.57
C GLY A 25 -0.12 -18.37 -4.15
N TYR A 26 0.00 -17.06 -3.96
CA TYR A 26 -0.01 -16.47 -2.62
C TYR A 26 -1.42 -16.48 -2.05
N ASN A 27 -1.56 -16.84 -0.77
CA ASN A 27 -2.74 -16.46 -0.02
C ASN A 27 -2.75 -14.95 0.19
N LEU A 28 -3.92 -14.34 0.30
CA LEU A 28 -4.03 -12.89 0.36
C LEU A 28 -4.70 -12.40 1.65
N LEU A 29 -4.16 -11.31 2.18
CA LEU A 29 -4.89 -10.39 3.05
C LEU A 29 -5.05 -9.07 2.29
N ILE A 30 -6.27 -8.74 1.92
CA ILE A 30 -6.59 -7.48 1.23
C ILE A 30 -7.28 -6.53 2.19
N VAL A 31 -6.84 -5.28 2.21
CA VAL A 31 -7.29 -4.25 3.17
C VAL A 31 -7.76 -3.00 2.43
N SER A 32 -8.90 -2.47 2.83
CA SER A 32 -9.43 -1.17 2.37
C SER A 32 -10.33 -0.58 3.46
N ASN A 33 -10.65 0.70 3.35
CA ASN A 33 -11.67 1.34 4.17
C ASN A 33 -13.09 1.20 3.59
N GLU A 34 -13.25 0.45 2.50
CA GLU A 34 -14.52 0.25 1.79
C GLU A 34 -15.03 -1.18 1.98
N GLU A 35 -16.33 -1.33 2.28
CA GLU A 35 -17.00 -2.64 2.40
C GLU A 35 -16.93 -3.47 1.11
N ALA A 36 -16.84 -2.82 -0.06
CA ALA A 36 -16.65 -3.47 -1.35
C ALA A 36 -15.43 -4.40 -1.43
N ILE A 37 -14.51 -4.32 -0.46
CA ILE A 37 -13.36 -5.23 -0.34
C ILE A 37 -13.79 -6.68 -0.17
N HIS A 38 -14.94 -6.93 0.44
CA HIS A 38 -15.47 -8.28 0.65
C HIS A 38 -15.90 -8.93 -0.68
N ASP A 39 -16.52 -8.17 -1.58
CA ASP A 39 -16.90 -8.64 -2.91
C ASP A 39 -15.64 -8.96 -3.74
N LYS A 40 -14.59 -8.12 -3.62
CA LYS A 40 -13.30 -8.36 -4.27
C LYS A 40 -12.63 -9.64 -3.76
N ALA A 41 -12.71 -9.90 -2.46
CA ALA A 41 -12.21 -11.14 -1.89
C ALA A 41 -12.98 -12.37 -2.40
N GLN A 42 -14.30 -12.25 -2.55
CA GLN A 42 -15.15 -13.31 -3.11
C GLN A 42 -14.71 -13.64 -4.55
N MET A 43 -14.61 -12.64 -5.41
CA MET A 43 -14.15 -12.82 -6.79
C MET A 43 -12.78 -13.51 -6.86
N LEU A 44 -11.82 -13.10 -6.01
CA LEU A 44 -10.49 -13.71 -5.98
C LEU A 44 -10.52 -15.18 -5.52
N ARG A 45 -11.40 -15.56 -4.59
CA ARG A 45 -11.58 -16.97 -4.17
C ARG A 45 -12.20 -17.83 -5.26
N GLU A 46 -13.07 -17.24 -6.09
CA GLU A 46 -13.70 -17.92 -7.21
C GLU A 46 -12.72 -18.15 -8.37
N ASP A 47 -11.85 -17.16 -8.63
CA ASP A 47 -10.91 -17.19 -9.75
C ASP A 47 -9.62 -17.99 -9.45
N TYR A 48 -9.22 -18.11 -8.15
CA TYR A 48 -7.92 -18.68 -7.78
C TYR A 48 -8.04 -19.66 -6.59
N PRO A 49 -7.33 -20.81 -6.63
CA PRO A 49 -7.37 -21.83 -5.56
C PRO A 49 -6.49 -21.42 -4.35
N ILE A 50 -6.77 -20.27 -3.74
CA ILE A 50 -6.01 -19.69 -2.62
C ILE A 50 -6.96 -19.24 -1.50
N GLU A 51 -6.40 -19.05 -0.30
CA GLU A 51 -7.11 -18.38 0.77
C GLU A 51 -7.05 -16.86 0.56
N VAL A 52 -8.21 -16.19 0.66
CA VAL A 52 -8.29 -14.73 0.61
C VAL A 52 -9.05 -14.22 1.82
N ARG A 53 -8.40 -13.41 2.64
CA ARG A 53 -9.01 -12.67 3.74
C ARG A 53 -9.17 -11.21 3.34
N SER A 54 -10.27 -10.62 3.72
CA SER A 54 -10.57 -9.20 3.50
C SER A 54 -10.80 -8.51 4.85
N LEU A 55 -10.24 -7.33 4.99
CA LEU A 55 -10.35 -6.53 6.21
C LEU A 55 -10.74 -5.09 5.85
N VAL A 56 -11.85 -4.62 6.44
CA VAL A 56 -12.22 -3.21 6.37
C VAL A 56 -11.47 -2.48 7.47
N MET A 57 -10.58 -1.55 7.10
CA MET A 57 -9.78 -0.77 8.05
C MET A 57 -9.39 0.58 7.44
N ASP A 58 -9.62 1.64 8.20
CA ASP A 58 -9.10 2.97 7.84
C ASP A 58 -7.62 3.08 8.22
N LEU A 59 -6.77 3.03 7.20
CA LEU A 59 -5.31 3.13 7.31
C LEU A 59 -4.81 4.58 7.44
N GLY A 60 -5.69 5.57 7.37
CA GLY A 60 -5.37 6.97 7.64
C GLY A 60 -5.27 7.31 9.13
N ARG A 61 -5.68 6.41 10.03
CA ARG A 61 -5.57 6.60 11.49
C ARG A 61 -4.14 6.35 11.96
N GLN A 62 -3.76 7.05 13.02
CA GLN A 62 -2.38 7.05 13.55
C GLN A 62 -1.88 5.64 13.96
N ASP A 63 -2.73 4.82 14.57
CA ASP A 63 -2.36 3.49 15.08
C ASP A 63 -2.66 2.34 14.11
N ALA A 64 -3.19 2.63 12.93
CA ALA A 64 -3.68 1.63 11.98
C ALA A 64 -2.61 0.59 11.57
N ALA A 65 -1.37 1.01 11.39
CA ALA A 65 -0.28 0.09 11.04
C ALA A 65 -0.01 -0.94 12.15
N ARG A 66 -0.05 -0.52 13.41
CA ARG A 66 0.13 -1.41 14.57
C ARG A 66 -1.05 -2.36 14.70
N GLU A 67 -2.27 -1.87 14.58
CA GLU A 67 -3.48 -2.68 14.62
C GLU A 67 -3.48 -3.77 13.54
N LEU A 68 -3.10 -3.39 12.30
CA LEU A 68 -3.01 -4.34 11.19
C LEU A 68 -1.92 -5.41 11.42
N TYR A 69 -0.77 -5.02 11.93
CA TYR A 69 0.28 -5.96 12.29
C TYR A 69 -0.16 -6.92 13.40
N THR A 70 -0.78 -6.38 14.46
CA THR A 70 -1.32 -7.18 15.58
C THR A 70 -2.38 -8.17 15.08
N TYR A 71 -3.30 -7.72 14.24
CA TYR A 71 -4.28 -8.60 13.59
C TYR A 71 -3.61 -9.75 12.84
N CYS A 72 -2.57 -9.48 12.03
CA CYS A 72 -1.85 -10.52 11.31
C CYS A 72 -1.18 -11.52 12.27
N ALA A 73 -0.58 -11.04 13.35
CA ALA A 73 0.07 -11.89 14.35
C ALA A 73 -0.93 -12.79 15.08
N GLU A 74 -2.06 -12.24 15.52
CA GLU A 74 -3.15 -12.99 16.20
C GLU A 74 -3.78 -14.04 15.28
N GLN A 75 -3.86 -13.77 13.98
CA GLN A 75 -4.38 -14.71 12.99
C GLN A 75 -3.33 -15.70 12.46
N GLY A 76 -2.08 -15.61 12.93
CA GLY A 76 -0.98 -16.47 12.50
C GLY A 76 -0.60 -16.30 11.02
N LEU A 77 -0.78 -15.10 10.46
CA LEU A 77 -0.52 -14.83 9.06
C LEU A 77 0.97 -14.49 8.84
N GLU A 78 1.69 -15.36 8.16
CA GLU A 78 3.07 -15.08 7.75
C GLU A 78 3.09 -14.22 6.49
N ILE A 79 3.31 -12.91 6.64
CA ILE A 79 3.38 -11.99 5.52
C ILE A 79 4.77 -12.07 4.87
N GLU A 80 4.84 -12.61 3.64
CA GLU A 80 6.06 -12.64 2.82
C GLU A 80 6.12 -11.45 1.86
N VAL A 81 4.95 -10.96 1.39
CA VAL A 81 4.85 -9.81 0.49
C VAL A 81 3.99 -8.73 1.13
N LEU A 82 4.51 -7.52 1.22
CA LEU A 82 3.77 -6.33 1.64
C LEU A 82 3.64 -5.36 0.46
N VAL A 83 2.41 -5.05 0.05
CA VAL A 83 2.12 -4.04 -0.97
C VAL A 83 1.45 -2.83 -0.32
N ASN A 84 2.23 -1.77 -0.11
CA ASN A 84 1.75 -0.47 0.35
C ASN A 84 1.22 0.32 -0.85
N ASN A 85 -0.07 0.16 -1.12
CA ASN A 85 -0.74 0.80 -2.25
C ASN A 85 -1.85 1.77 -1.83
N ALA A 86 -2.44 1.61 -0.64
CA ALA A 86 -3.49 2.52 -0.16
C ALA A 86 -3.08 3.99 -0.29
N GLY A 87 -3.97 4.80 -0.82
CA GLY A 87 -3.69 6.21 -1.02
C GLY A 87 -4.91 7.00 -1.43
N VAL A 88 -4.83 8.30 -1.22
CA VAL A 88 -5.81 9.29 -1.63
C VAL A 88 -5.15 10.36 -2.49
N TYR A 89 -5.95 11.02 -3.29
CA TYR A 89 -5.50 12.09 -4.17
C TYR A 89 -6.43 13.28 -4.09
N HIS A 90 -5.85 14.47 -4.02
CA HIS A 90 -6.61 15.71 -4.03
C HIS A 90 -5.83 16.77 -4.81
N ASP A 91 -6.47 17.34 -5.81
CA ASP A 91 -5.94 18.43 -6.64
C ASP A 91 -6.45 19.77 -6.10
N ARG A 92 -5.74 20.35 -5.12
CA ARG A 92 -6.05 21.64 -4.51
C ARG A 92 -4.82 22.44 -4.14
N ASP A 93 -4.96 23.77 -4.18
CA ASP A 93 -3.94 24.67 -3.64
C ASP A 93 -3.79 24.42 -2.12
N PHE A 94 -2.56 24.29 -1.66
CA PHE A 94 -2.23 23.92 -0.30
C PHE A 94 -2.94 24.79 0.76
N VAL A 95 -3.00 26.11 0.53
CA VAL A 95 -3.61 27.07 1.47
C VAL A 95 -5.15 26.96 1.51
N ASN A 96 -5.76 26.34 0.52
CA ASN A 96 -7.21 26.18 0.40
C ASN A 96 -7.66 24.74 0.71
N ASP A 97 -6.73 23.86 1.05
CA ASP A 97 -7.05 22.48 1.45
C ASP A 97 -7.31 22.38 2.95
N SER A 98 -8.06 21.37 3.37
CA SER A 98 -8.37 21.20 4.78
C SER A 98 -7.19 20.64 5.57
N GLU A 99 -7.03 21.07 6.81
CA GLU A 99 -6.07 20.48 7.74
C GLU A 99 -6.29 18.97 7.89
N ALA A 100 -7.55 18.56 8.04
CA ALA A 100 -7.91 17.15 8.17
C ALA A 100 -7.45 16.30 6.97
N PHE A 101 -7.59 16.80 5.73
CA PHE A 101 -7.10 16.08 4.56
C PHE A 101 -5.57 16.04 4.51
N ASN A 102 -4.89 17.13 4.86
CA ASN A 102 -3.43 17.16 4.90
C ASN A 102 -2.88 16.17 5.95
N LEU A 103 -3.51 16.07 7.11
CA LEU A 103 -3.15 15.07 8.14
C LEU A 103 -3.44 13.63 7.66
N LEU A 104 -4.60 13.41 7.05
CA LEU A 104 -4.97 12.11 6.48
C LEU A 104 -3.95 11.63 5.46
N ILE A 105 -3.60 12.46 4.48
CA ILE A 105 -2.67 12.08 3.41
C ILE A 105 -1.26 11.84 3.96
N MET A 106 -0.79 12.62 4.95
CA MET A 106 0.50 12.39 5.60
C MET A 106 0.50 11.05 6.35
N ASN A 107 -0.53 10.76 7.12
CA ASN A 107 -0.65 9.49 7.82
C ASN A 107 -0.69 8.31 6.83
N LEU A 108 -1.57 8.37 5.84
CA LEU A 108 -1.82 7.27 4.91
C LEU A 108 -0.63 7.00 3.96
N HIS A 109 0.08 8.05 3.53
CA HIS A 109 1.17 7.92 2.55
C HIS A 109 2.57 7.87 3.14
N MET A 110 2.75 8.29 4.41
CA MET A 110 4.06 8.34 5.06
C MET A 110 4.11 7.45 6.29
N ILE A 111 3.29 7.75 7.30
CA ILE A 111 3.38 7.09 8.61
C ILE A 111 2.97 5.62 8.51
N THR A 112 1.81 5.35 7.95
CA THR A 112 1.29 3.98 7.85
C THR A 112 2.22 3.06 7.05
N PRO A 113 2.65 3.36 5.81
CA PRO A 113 3.54 2.47 5.08
C PRO A 113 4.92 2.34 5.75
N ALA A 114 5.47 3.42 6.33
CA ALA A 114 6.74 3.33 7.06
C ALA A 114 6.63 2.40 8.27
N MET A 115 5.54 2.48 9.03
CA MET A 115 5.32 1.63 10.21
C MET A 115 4.96 0.18 9.82
N LEU A 116 4.23 -0.05 8.73
CA LEU A 116 4.02 -1.40 8.21
C LEU A 116 5.34 -2.04 7.79
N ILE A 117 6.22 -1.29 7.11
CA ILE A 117 7.56 -1.76 6.78
C ILE A 117 8.35 -2.06 8.05
N TYR A 118 8.32 -1.17 9.05
CA TYR A 118 9.01 -1.36 10.34
C TYR A 118 8.61 -2.68 11.00
N TYR A 119 7.33 -2.99 11.08
CA TYR A 119 6.86 -4.22 11.72
C TYR A 119 7.15 -5.48 10.88
N PHE A 120 6.70 -5.51 9.64
CA PHE A 120 6.79 -6.72 8.82
C PHE A 120 8.21 -7.03 8.36
N ALA A 121 9.04 -6.02 8.08
CA ALA A 121 10.41 -6.24 7.65
C ALA A 121 11.29 -6.86 8.74
N GLN A 122 10.99 -6.65 10.03
CA GLN A 122 11.67 -7.33 11.13
C GLN A 122 11.45 -8.85 11.05
N ASP A 123 10.22 -9.28 10.81
CA ASP A 123 9.90 -10.69 10.69
C ASP A 123 10.43 -11.29 9.38
N MET A 124 10.34 -10.53 8.28
CA MET A 124 10.95 -10.91 6.99
C MET A 124 12.47 -11.10 7.12
N ALA A 125 13.17 -10.18 7.81
CA ALA A 125 14.61 -10.26 8.03
C ALA A 125 15.01 -11.45 8.90
N LYS A 126 14.23 -11.78 9.95
CA LYS A 126 14.45 -12.97 10.78
C LYS A 126 14.32 -14.27 9.96
N ARG A 127 13.41 -14.29 8.97
CA ARG A 127 13.21 -15.43 8.08
C ARG A 127 14.21 -15.47 6.92
N GLY A 128 14.97 -14.40 6.70
CA GLY A 128 15.88 -14.26 5.56
C GLY A 128 15.16 -14.10 4.22
N LYS A 129 13.87 -13.74 4.22
CA LYS A 129 13.08 -13.59 2.99
C LYS A 129 11.89 -12.65 3.18
N GLY A 130 11.72 -11.70 2.27
CA GLY A 130 10.55 -10.83 2.21
C GLY A 130 10.60 -9.85 1.04
N TYR A 131 9.42 -9.36 0.67
CA TYR A 131 9.26 -8.41 -0.43
C TYR A 131 8.33 -7.28 0.01
N VAL A 132 8.78 -6.07 -0.20
CA VAL A 132 7.99 -4.86 0.02
C VAL A 132 7.87 -4.10 -1.29
N LEU A 133 6.65 -3.76 -1.68
CA LEU A 133 6.36 -2.90 -2.82
C LEU A 133 5.64 -1.65 -2.33
N ASN A 134 6.17 -0.48 -2.67
CA ASN A 134 5.58 0.80 -2.31
C ASN A 134 5.10 1.54 -3.56
N MET A 135 3.82 1.93 -3.55
CA MET A 135 3.22 2.73 -4.61
C MET A 135 3.59 4.21 -4.43
N CYS A 136 4.65 4.62 -5.11
CA CYS A 136 5.11 6.00 -5.20
C CYS A 136 4.39 6.76 -6.34
N SER A 137 5.03 7.75 -6.93
CA SER A 137 4.53 8.54 -8.05
C SER A 137 5.69 9.25 -8.75
N ILE A 138 5.52 9.63 -10.01
CA ILE A 138 6.46 10.55 -10.69
C ILE A 138 6.55 11.90 -9.97
N THR A 139 5.50 12.33 -9.26
CA THR A 139 5.49 13.56 -8.45
C THR A 139 6.46 13.52 -7.27
N ALA A 140 7.03 12.36 -6.93
CA ALA A 140 8.12 12.25 -5.98
C ALA A 140 9.40 12.95 -6.46
N ASN A 141 9.56 13.18 -7.76
CA ASN A 141 10.78 13.70 -8.36
C ASN A 141 10.58 15.11 -8.99
N ILE A 142 9.35 15.60 -9.04
CA ILE A 142 9.00 16.88 -9.65
C ILE A 142 8.01 17.66 -8.79
N ALA A 143 8.18 18.97 -8.71
CA ALA A 143 7.18 19.83 -8.08
C ALA A 143 6.02 20.07 -9.06
N VAL A 144 4.80 19.80 -8.59
CA VAL A 144 3.58 19.99 -9.38
C VAL A 144 2.65 20.90 -8.59
N GLN A 145 2.14 21.95 -9.27
CA GLN A 145 1.16 22.85 -8.68
C GLN A 145 -0.06 22.07 -8.18
N ARG A 146 -0.61 22.46 -7.03
CA ARG A 146 -1.80 21.85 -6.38
C ARG A 146 -1.58 20.44 -5.85
N LEU A 147 -0.35 19.91 -5.94
CA LEU A 147 0.03 18.59 -5.41
C LEU A 147 1.11 18.66 -4.33
N SER A 148 1.19 19.76 -3.60
CA SER A 148 2.28 20.03 -2.64
C SER A 148 2.42 18.91 -1.62
N THR A 149 1.37 18.60 -0.86
CA THR A 149 1.40 17.55 0.15
C THR A 149 1.52 16.16 -0.49
N TYR A 150 0.76 15.89 -1.56
CA TYR A 150 0.81 14.60 -2.25
C TYR A 150 2.24 14.29 -2.76
N GLY A 151 2.86 15.21 -3.53
CA GLY A 151 4.21 15.02 -4.06
C GLY A 151 5.24 14.83 -2.95
N ALA A 152 5.17 15.65 -1.89
CA ALA A 152 6.06 15.54 -0.74
C ALA A 152 5.95 14.19 -0.03
N THR A 153 4.73 13.66 0.17
CA THR A 153 4.54 12.34 0.78
C THR A 153 5.11 11.21 -0.08
N LYS A 154 4.97 11.30 -1.40
CA LYS A 154 5.54 10.31 -2.33
C LYS A 154 7.07 10.41 -2.41
N ALA A 155 7.65 11.60 -2.29
CA ALA A 155 9.10 11.81 -2.19
C ALA A 155 9.66 11.22 -0.88
N PHE A 156 8.97 11.42 0.25
CA PHE A 156 9.31 10.77 1.50
C PHE A 156 9.36 9.25 1.33
N LEU A 157 8.27 8.63 0.86
CA LEU A 157 8.16 7.19 0.73
C LEU A 157 9.24 6.62 -0.20
N GLN A 158 9.53 7.30 -1.31
CA GLN A 158 10.54 6.90 -2.27
C GLN A 158 11.95 6.89 -1.66
N ASN A 159 12.34 7.95 -0.94
CA ASN A 159 13.65 8.06 -0.32
C ASN A 159 13.79 7.09 0.86
N PHE A 160 12.78 7.02 1.72
CA PHE A 160 12.69 6.09 2.84
C PHE A 160 12.90 4.64 2.37
N SER A 161 12.17 4.23 1.34
CA SER A 161 12.25 2.87 0.80
C SER A 161 13.64 2.51 0.27
N ARG A 162 14.34 3.46 -0.37
CA ARG A 162 15.70 3.26 -0.86
C ARG A 162 16.69 3.03 0.29
N SER A 163 16.56 3.80 1.37
CA SER A 163 17.39 3.63 2.56
C SER A 163 17.13 2.28 3.23
N VAL A 164 15.85 1.93 3.44
CA VAL A 164 15.46 0.64 4.02
C VAL A 164 15.92 -0.55 3.17
N TYR A 165 15.89 -0.44 1.84
CA TYR A 165 16.42 -1.46 0.95
C TYR A 165 17.92 -1.71 1.20
N ILE A 166 18.72 -0.64 1.32
CA ILE A 166 20.16 -0.76 1.59
C ILE A 166 20.41 -1.48 2.92
N GLU A 167 19.62 -1.20 3.94
CA GLU A 167 19.74 -1.81 5.28
C GLU A 167 19.31 -3.28 5.34
N LEU A 168 18.41 -3.71 4.44
CA LEU A 168 17.74 -4.99 4.52
C LEU A 168 18.10 -5.98 3.40
N LYS A 169 18.73 -5.55 2.30
CA LYS A 169 19.05 -6.43 1.15
C LYS A 169 19.88 -7.64 1.54
N ASP A 170 20.85 -7.46 2.42
CA ASP A 170 21.73 -8.54 2.90
C ASP A 170 21.05 -9.44 3.95
N LYS A 171 19.83 -9.06 4.39
CA LYS A 171 18.95 -9.86 5.24
C LYS A 171 17.83 -10.57 4.44
N GLY A 172 17.94 -10.58 3.12
CA GLY A 172 16.98 -11.25 2.24
C GLY A 172 15.66 -10.51 2.05
N VAL A 173 15.58 -9.21 2.38
CA VAL A 173 14.38 -8.40 2.17
C VAL A 173 14.59 -7.42 1.03
N ILE A 174 13.73 -7.50 0.04
CA ILE A 174 13.76 -6.62 -1.14
C ILE A 174 12.66 -5.56 -1.02
N VAL A 175 13.05 -4.31 -1.13
CA VAL A 175 12.12 -3.17 -1.12
C VAL A 175 12.13 -2.49 -2.48
N THR A 176 10.96 -2.41 -3.11
CA THR A 176 10.79 -1.87 -4.46
C THR A 176 9.83 -0.69 -4.45
N ASN A 177 10.17 0.36 -5.18
CA ASN A 177 9.26 1.49 -5.46
C ASN A 177 8.73 1.40 -6.89
N VAL A 178 7.43 1.56 -7.04
CA VAL A 178 6.77 1.76 -8.32
C VAL A 178 6.40 3.24 -8.43
N THR A 179 6.88 3.91 -9.47
CA THR A 179 6.71 5.37 -9.68
C THR A 179 5.90 5.64 -10.95
N PRO A 180 4.60 5.34 -10.94
CA PRO A 180 3.77 5.54 -12.11
C PRO A 180 3.50 7.02 -12.39
N GLY A 181 3.20 7.31 -13.65
CA GLY A 181 2.44 8.49 -14.04
C GLY A 181 0.96 8.34 -13.69
N ALA A 182 0.12 9.15 -14.30
CA ALA A 182 -1.32 9.02 -14.15
C ALA A 182 -1.81 7.68 -14.76
N ILE A 183 -2.44 6.85 -13.94
CA ILE A 183 -3.05 5.58 -14.36
C ILE A 183 -4.57 5.73 -14.26
N ASN A 184 -5.30 5.28 -15.28
CA ASN A 184 -6.76 5.33 -15.28
C ASN A 184 -7.35 4.25 -14.34
N THR A 185 -7.44 4.57 -13.05
CA THR A 185 -7.90 3.65 -11.99
C THR A 185 -9.09 4.21 -11.20
N GLY A 186 -9.67 5.34 -11.64
CA GLY A 186 -10.67 6.06 -10.86
C GLY A 186 -10.10 6.99 -9.78
N LEU A 187 -8.83 6.85 -9.39
CA LEU A 187 -8.19 7.72 -8.37
C LEU A 187 -8.16 9.20 -8.80
N TYR A 188 -8.03 9.47 -10.09
CA TYR A 188 -7.81 10.80 -10.62
C TYR A 188 -9.00 11.41 -11.35
N ASN A 189 -10.15 10.76 -11.46
CA ASN A 189 -11.27 11.20 -12.31
C ASN A 189 -10.82 11.73 -13.69
N ILE A 190 -9.80 11.11 -14.26
CA ILE A 190 -9.27 11.51 -15.57
C ILE A 190 -10.33 11.15 -16.63
N ARG A 191 -10.88 12.17 -17.30
CA ARG A 191 -11.67 11.92 -18.50
C ARG A 191 -10.77 11.26 -19.54
N PRO A 192 -11.22 10.18 -20.21
CA PRO A 192 -10.46 9.64 -21.32
C PRO A 192 -10.16 10.78 -22.31
N TRP A 193 -8.91 10.92 -22.72
CA TRP A 193 -8.58 11.77 -23.83
C TRP A 193 -9.25 11.17 -25.08
N LEU A 194 -10.15 11.93 -25.67
CA LEU A 194 -10.77 11.61 -26.96
C LEU A 194 -9.71 11.61 -28.06
#